data_df2f9cabd321ec856e041c5fdbb85ade
#
_entry.id   df2f9cabd321ec856e041c5fdbb85ade
#
_cell.length_a   1.000
_cell.length_b   1.000
_cell.length_c   1.000
_cell.angle_alpha   90.00
_cell.angle_beta   90.00
_cell.angle_gamma   90.00
#
_symmetry.space_group_name_H-M   'P 1'
#
loop_
_entity.id
_entity.type
_entity.pdbx_description
1 polymer ?
#
loop_
_entity_poly.entity_id
_entity_poly.type
_entity_poly.pdbx_seq_one_letter_code
_entity_poly.pdbx_strand_id
1 'polypeptide(L)'
;MVGPFGGITAAALVRAIQLHPECHGDPIAVTVNYVAPIADGDFDVETKLVRTNRSNQHWIVEQHQSGEVKTTATAVFGVRRDTWADAELAAPPALDPDGLAQAESPLTWFSNYDIRYVDGAVPTIEGTASASSTTTLWVRNNPPRPLDFAALTAVGDIFYPRVFRRRGQFLPAGTVTLTIYFHASGDEITAAGADYVLGTARAHQFTRGYFDQTAHLWSRGGTPLATSHQYVYFKG
;
A
#
# COMPACT_ATOMS: atom_id res chain seq x y z
N MET A 1 -13.22 -10.27 -6.31
CA MET A 1 -12.20 -10.27 -5.24
C MET A 1 -12.80 -11.00 -4.06
N VAL A 2 -12.06 -11.83 -3.38
CA VAL A 2 -12.55 -12.52 -2.18
C VAL A 2 -11.99 -11.78 -0.97
N GLY A 3 -12.88 -11.22 -0.12
CA GLY A 3 -12.52 -10.41 1.04
C GLY A 3 -12.30 -8.92 0.75
N PRO A 4 -11.94 -8.13 1.78
CA PRO A 4 -11.71 -6.70 1.67
C PRO A 4 -10.44 -6.37 0.86
N PHE A 5 -10.28 -5.10 0.52
CA PHE A 5 -9.05 -4.58 -0.07
C PHE A 5 -7.87 -4.77 0.90
N GLY A 6 -6.78 -5.39 0.42
CA GLY A 6 -5.62 -5.73 1.27
C GLY A 6 -4.98 -4.52 1.93
N GLY A 7 -4.95 -3.39 1.24
CA GLY A 7 -4.43 -2.14 1.77
C GLY A 7 -5.19 -1.63 2.99
N ILE A 8 -6.52 -1.76 3.04
CA ILE A 8 -7.30 -1.34 4.22
C ILE A 8 -7.08 -2.31 5.39
N THR A 9 -6.90 -3.60 5.10
CA THR A 9 -6.51 -4.58 6.12
C THR A 9 -5.17 -4.21 6.75
N ALA A 10 -4.15 -3.95 5.93
CA ALA A 10 -2.83 -3.52 6.42
C ALA A 10 -2.91 -2.20 7.22
N ALA A 11 -3.72 -1.24 6.75
CA ALA A 11 -3.94 0.03 7.44
C ALA A 11 -4.56 -0.16 8.83
N ALA A 12 -5.50 -1.09 8.98
CA ALA A 12 -6.11 -1.41 10.27
C ALA A 12 -5.08 -1.95 11.27
N LEU A 13 -4.14 -2.79 10.82
CA LEU A 13 -3.07 -3.32 11.68
C LEU A 13 -2.11 -2.21 12.13
N VAL A 14 -1.71 -1.31 11.24
CA VAL A 14 -0.88 -0.14 11.59
C VAL A 14 -1.63 0.76 12.57
N ARG A 15 -2.92 1.01 12.32
CA ARG A 15 -3.75 1.83 13.19
C ARG A 15 -3.92 1.21 14.59
N ALA A 16 -4.05 -0.09 14.69
CA ALA A 16 -4.15 -0.78 15.97
C ALA A 16 -2.90 -0.55 16.85
N ILE A 17 -1.70 -0.59 16.24
CA ILE A 17 -0.45 -0.25 16.96
C ILE A 17 -0.46 1.23 17.38
N GLN A 18 -0.85 2.15 16.49
CA GLN A 18 -0.89 3.59 16.81
C GLN A 18 -1.84 3.93 17.97
N LEU A 19 -2.89 3.13 18.16
CA LEU A 19 -3.85 3.29 19.27
C LEU A 19 -3.40 2.61 20.56
N HIS A 20 -2.36 1.78 20.52
CA HIS A 20 -1.86 1.12 21.71
C HIS A 20 -1.20 2.14 22.66
N PRO A 21 -1.50 2.10 23.98
CA PRO A 21 -1.01 3.12 24.93
C PRO A 21 0.51 3.18 25.07
N GLU A 22 1.20 2.09 24.77
CA GLU A 22 2.67 2.04 24.80
C GLU A 22 3.31 2.37 23.43
N CYS A 23 2.53 2.71 22.42
CA CYS A 23 3.08 3.05 21.11
C CYS A 23 3.92 4.32 21.20
N HIS A 24 5.13 4.28 20.63
CA HIS A 24 6.07 5.39 20.64
C HIS A 24 6.68 5.60 19.26
N GLY A 25 6.58 6.85 18.78
CA GLY A 25 7.08 7.26 17.47
C GLY A 25 6.17 6.88 16.30
N ASP A 26 6.68 7.05 15.09
CA ASP A 26 5.98 6.80 13.84
C ASP A 26 6.31 5.41 13.27
N PRO A 27 5.48 4.83 12.40
CA PRO A 27 5.83 3.61 11.70
C PRO A 27 7.07 3.84 10.81
N ILE A 28 7.99 2.89 10.87
CA ILE A 28 9.20 2.83 10.03
C ILE A 28 9.03 1.75 8.96
N ALA A 29 8.53 0.58 9.38
CA ALA A 29 8.29 -0.55 8.48
C ALA A 29 7.12 -1.39 8.99
N VAL A 30 6.40 -2.00 8.05
CA VAL A 30 5.41 -3.04 8.33
C VAL A 30 5.52 -4.14 7.29
N THR A 31 5.48 -5.39 7.72
CA THR A 31 5.32 -6.56 6.84
C THR A 31 4.06 -7.29 7.23
N VAL A 32 3.16 -7.46 6.27
CA VAL A 32 1.84 -8.09 6.43
C VAL A 32 1.81 -9.38 5.62
N ASN A 33 1.33 -10.47 6.22
CA ASN A 33 1.07 -11.74 5.55
C ASN A 33 -0.44 -11.99 5.53
N TYR A 34 -1.00 -12.16 4.36
CA TYR A 34 -2.41 -12.45 4.15
C TYR A 34 -2.62 -13.96 4.17
N VAL A 35 -3.01 -14.48 5.34
CA VAL A 35 -3.06 -15.93 5.62
C VAL A 35 -4.32 -16.56 5.07
N ALA A 36 -5.47 -15.90 5.27
CA ALA A 36 -6.77 -16.37 4.81
C ALA A 36 -7.70 -15.19 4.46
N PRO A 37 -8.71 -15.41 3.62
CA PRO A 37 -9.71 -14.39 3.32
C PRO A 37 -10.47 -13.95 4.57
N ILE A 38 -10.74 -12.65 4.65
CA ILE A 38 -11.58 -12.03 5.68
C ILE A 38 -13.01 -11.97 5.11
N ALA A 39 -14.00 -12.46 5.86
CA ALA A 39 -15.41 -12.35 5.51
C ALA A 39 -16.01 -11.04 6.04
N ASP A 40 -17.24 -10.75 5.61
CA ASP A 40 -18.03 -9.66 6.21
C ASP A 40 -18.28 -9.95 7.69
N GLY A 41 -18.25 -8.91 8.51
CA GLY A 41 -18.50 -8.97 9.95
C GLY A 41 -17.33 -8.48 10.78
N ASP A 42 -17.45 -8.68 12.08
CA ASP A 42 -16.45 -8.21 13.05
C ASP A 42 -15.18 -9.05 13.01
N PHE A 43 -14.08 -8.43 13.39
CA PHE A 43 -12.78 -9.05 13.59
C PHE A 43 -12.06 -8.39 14.76
N ASP A 44 -11.16 -9.14 15.37
CA ASP A 44 -10.29 -8.65 16.45
C ASP A 44 -8.87 -8.43 15.93
N VAL A 45 -8.20 -7.42 16.46
CA VAL A 45 -6.78 -7.17 16.21
C VAL A 45 -6.02 -7.22 17.52
N GLU A 46 -5.17 -8.21 17.66
CA GLU A 46 -4.25 -8.34 18.79
C GLU A 46 -2.89 -7.73 18.44
N THR A 47 -2.41 -6.83 19.30
CA THR A 47 -1.10 -6.20 19.16
C THR A 47 -0.21 -6.61 20.32
N LYS A 48 1.02 -7.04 20.01
CA LYS A 48 2.01 -7.41 21.00
C LYS A 48 3.27 -6.58 20.83
N LEU A 49 3.56 -5.75 21.85
CA LEU A 49 4.85 -5.10 21.97
C LEU A 49 5.92 -6.13 22.34
N VAL A 50 6.83 -6.41 21.40
CA VAL A 50 7.90 -7.39 21.61
C VAL A 50 9.06 -6.76 22.37
N ARG A 51 9.44 -5.54 21.99
CA ARG A 51 10.57 -4.83 22.58
C ARG A 51 10.49 -3.34 22.31
N THR A 52 10.80 -2.57 23.35
CA THR A 52 11.13 -1.14 23.27
C THR A 52 12.64 -0.95 23.42
N ASN A 53 13.28 -0.36 22.43
CA ASN A 53 14.65 0.11 22.46
C ASN A 53 14.67 1.64 22.65
N ARG A 54 15.86 2.23 22.70
CA ARG A 54 16.01 3.69 22.88
C ARG A 54 15.33 4.52 21.79
N SER A 55 15.28 4.03 20.54
CA SER A 55 14.79 4.78 19.38
C SER A 55 13.74 4.05 18.56
N ASN A 56 13.43 2.80 18.85
CA ASN A 56 12.44 2.02 18.10
C ASN A 56 11.74 0.98 18.97
N GLN A 57 10.60 0.54 18.48
CA GLN A 57 9.78 -0.54 19.03
C GLN A 57 9.53 -1.60 17.98
N HIS A 58 9.49 -2.85 18.40
CA HIS A 58 9.15 -3.99 17.55
C HIS A 58 7.81 -4.57 18.00
N TRP A 59 6.92 -4.78 17.03
CA TRP A 59 5.55 -5.23 17.22
C TRP A 59 5.23 -6.49 16.43
N ILE A 60 4.39 -7.34 16.98
CA ILE A 60 3.69 -8.42 16.30
C ILE A 60 2.21 -8.11 16.36
N VAL A 61 1.49 -8.33 15.26
CA VAL A 61 0.06 -8.10 15.15
C VAL A 61 -0.61 -9.30 14.50
N GLU A 62 -1.74 -9.71 15.04
CA GLU A 62 -2.58 -10.74 14.46
C GLU A 62 -4.02 -10.21 14.32
N GLN A 63 -4.63 -10.48 13.18
CA GLN A 63 -6.05 -10.24 12.95
C GLN A 63 -6.79 -11.57 12.98
N HIS A 64 -7.80 -11.65 13.84
CA HIS A 64 -8.59 -12.84 14.05
C HIS A 64 -10.03 -12.63 13.60
N GLN A 65 -10.63 -13.65 13.01
CA GLN A 65 -12.04 -13.69 12.71
C GLN A 65 -12.56 -15.11 12.87
N SER A 66 -13.65 -15.28 13.62
CA SER A 66 -14.25 -16.59 13.89
C SER A 66 -13.27 -17.59 14.53
N GLY A 67 -12.37 -17.12 15.39
CA GLY A 67 -11.38 -17.96 16.08
C GLY A 67 -10.17 -18.37 15.25
N GLU A 68 -10.03 -17.85 14.01
CA GLU A 68 -8.91 -18.14 13.12
C GLU A 68 -8.07 -16.90 12.84
N VAL A 69 -6.76 -17.07 12.72
CA VAL A 69 -5.86 -16.01 12.25
C VAL A 69 -6.08 -15.80 10.75
N LYS A 70 -6.44 -14.59 10.36
CA LYS A 70 -6.65 -14.19 8.96
C LYS A 70 -5.47 -13.44 8.39
N THR A 71 -4.80 -12.62 9.21
CA THR A 71 -3.66 -11.82 8.78
C THR A 71 -2.66 -11.72 9.93
N THR A 72 -1.38 -11.80 9.62
CA THR A 72 -0.30 -11.53 10.60
C THR A 72 0.55 -10.37 10.12
N ALA A 73 1.14 -9.62 11.05
CA ALA A 73 2.10 -8.60 10.71
C ALA A 73 3.22 -8.47 11.74
N THR A 74 4.37 -8.00 11.26
CA THR A 74 5.42 -7.44 12.10
C THR A 74 5.62 -5.98 11.75
N ALA A 75 5.86 -5.14 12.76
CA ALA A 75 6.07 -3.72 12.52
C ALA A 75 7.21 -3.17 13.38
N VAL A 76 7.87 -2.14 12.82
CA VAL A 76 8.85 -1.33 13.55
C VAL A 76 8.33 0.09 13.58
N PHE A 77 8.22 0.65 14.78
CA PHE A 77 7.90 2.04 15.04
C PHE A 77 9.13 2.72 15.66
N GLY A 78 9.28 4.02 15.47
CA GLY A 78 10.42 4.70 16.06
C GLY A 78 10.41 6.21 15.88
N VAL A 79 11.32 6.84 16.62
CA VAL A 79 11.53 8.29 16.56
C VAL A 79 12.62 8.59 15.54
N ARG A 80 12.25 9.35 14.51
CA ARG A 80 13.20 9.87 13.52
C ARG A 80 14.02 11.01 14.11
N ARG A 81 15.23 11.15 13.64
CA ARG A 81 16.15 12.22 14.07
C ARG A 81 16.50 13.07 12.88
N ASP A 82 16.66 14.35 13.12
CA ASP A 82 17.25 15.26 12.15
C ASP A 82 18.73 14.90 11.98
N THR A 83 19.08 14.40 10.79
CA THR A 83 20.43 13.95 10.41
C THR A 83 20.56 14.04 8.90
N TRP A 84 21.69 13.60 8.36
CA TRP A 84 21.92 13.54 6.92
C TRP A 84 20.79 12.76 6.22
N ALA A 85 20.28 13.34 5.13
CA ALA A 85 19.23 12.74 4.28
C ALA A 85 19.57 13.00 2.81
N ASP A 86 19.28 12.02 1.97
CA ASP A 86 19.41 12.11 0.51
C ASP A 86 18.37 11.16 -0.16
N ALA A 87 18.02 11.45 -1.40
CA ALA A 87 17.09 10.66 -2.20
C ALA A 87 17.68 10.41 -3.59
N GLU A 88 18.16 9.20 -3.83
CA GLU A 88 18.68 8.80 -5.16
C GLU A 88 17.58 8.65 -6.21
N LEU A 89 16.35 8.32 -5.79
CA LEU A 89 15.22 8.13 -6.68
C LEU A 89 14.26 9.32 -6.61
N ALA A 90 14.23 10.11 -7.66
CA ALA A 90 13.29 11.21 -7.81
C ALA A 90 11.90 10.68 -8.28
N ALA A 91 10.84 11.45 -7.97
CA ALA A 91 9.52 11.23 -8.51
C ALA A 91 9.57 11.26 -10.06
N PRO A 92 8.92 10.32 -10.75
CA PRO A 92 8.88 10.34 -12.21
C PRO A 92 8.13 11.57 -12.72
N PRO A 93 8.47 12.08 -13.93
CA PRO A 93 7.66 13.12 -14.57
C PRO A 93 6.21 12.64 -14.72
N ALA A 94 5.26 13.45 -14.30
CA ALA A 94 3.84 13.15 -14.38
C ALA A 94 3.05 14.39 -14.79
N LEU A 95 2.01 14.19 -15.61
CA LEU A 95 1.03 15.24 -15.86
C LEU A 95 0.30 15.58 -14.57
N ASP A 96 -0.08 16.84 -14.42
CA ASP A 96 -0.85 17.30 -13.28
C ASP A 96 -2.16 16.50 -13.12
N PRO A 97 -2.51 16.01 -11.93
CA PRO A 97 -3.72 15.23 -11.73
C PRO A 97 -5.01 15.96 -12.14
N ASP A 98 -5.05 17.29 -12.04
CA ASP A 98 -6.23 18.06 -12.38
C ASP A 98 -6.56 18.03 -13.89
N GLY A 99 -5.58 17.71 -14.74
CA GLY A 99 -5.73 17.50 -16.18
C GLY A 99 -6.07 16.06 -16.60
N LEU A 100 -6.15 15.12 -15.65
CA LEU A 100 -6.39 13.71 -15.94
C LEU A 100 -7.81 13.29 -15.54
N ALA A 101 -8.40 12.38 -16.33
CA ALA A 101 -9.69 11.80 -15.98
C ALA A 101 -9.57 10.90 -14.73
N GLN A 102 -10.60 10.95 -13.88
CA GLN A 102 -10.74 9.99 -12.79
C GLN A 102 -11.01 8.60 -13.36
N ALA A 103 -10.31 7.62 -12.84
CA ALA A 103 -10.51 6.23 -13.23
C ALA A 103 -11.79 5.67 -12.61
N GLU A 104 -12.43 4.75 -13.32
CA GLU A 104 -13.62 4.04 -12.87
C GLU A 104 -13.33 2.54 -12.72
N SER A 105 -14.00 1.90 -11.77
CA SER A 105 -13.91 0.45 -11.54
C SER A 105 -15.22 -0.07 -10.93
N PRO A 106 -15.63 -1.30 -11.26
CA PRO A 106 -16.78 -1.95 -10.62
C PRO A 106 -16.48 -2.44 -9.19
N LEU A 107 -15.23 -2.34 -8.74
CA LEU A 107 -14.83 -2.76 -7.38
C LEU A 107 -15.27 -1.72 -6.36
N THR A 108 -16.07 -2.14 -5.39
CA THR A 108 -16.67 -1.24 -4.37
C THR A 108 -15.62 -0.41 -3.61
N TRP A 109 -14.49 -1.01 -3.25
CA TRP A 109 -13.43 -0.30 -2.53
C TRP A 109 -12.79 0.84 -3.34
N PHE A 110 -12.83 0.74 -4.69
CA PHE A 110 -12.21 1.70 -5.59
C PHE A 110 -12.86 3.09 -5.48
N SER A 111 -14.16 3.16 -5.18
CA SER A 111 -14.89 4.42 -5.00
C SER A 111 -14.42 5.24 -3.80
N ASN A 112 -13.68 4.63 -2.86
CA ASN A 112 -13.08 5.33 -1.72
C ASN A 112 -11.79 6.08 -2.08
N TYR A 113 -11.37 6.01 -3.36
CA TYR A 113 -10.17 6.68 -3.87
C TYR A 113 -10.49 7.45 -5.16
N ASP A 114 -9.90 8.65 -5.31
CA ASP A 114 -9.79 9.33 -6.59
C ASP A 114 -8.45 8.93 -7.21
N ILE A 115 -8.50 8.05 -8.22
CA ILE A 115 -7.35 7.51 -8.92
C ILE A 115 -7.31 8.08 -10.33
N ARG A 116 -6.14 8.56 -10.77
CA ARG A 116 -5.91 9.13 -12.10
C ARG A 116 -4.64 8.55 -12.69
N TYR A 117 -4.77 7.82 -13.78
CA TYR A 117 -3.63 7.19 -14.43
C TYR A 117 -2.84 8.19 -15.27
N VAL A 118 -1.54 8.28 -14.99
CA VAL A 118 -0.57 8.99 -15.84
C VAL A 118 -0.14 8.05 -16.97
N ASP A 119 0.16 6.79 -16.64
CA ASP A 119 0.47 5.72 -17.59
C ASP A 119 0.05 4.36 -17.01
N GLY A 120 -0.15 3.40 -17.89
CA GLY A 120 -0.37 2.04 -17.48
C GLY A 120 -1.70 1.80 -16.77
N ALA A 121 -2.79 2.39 -17.23
CA ALA A 121 -4.14 2.12 -16.76
C ALA A 121 -4.47 0.61 -16.78
N VAL A 122 -5.46 0.23 -15.98
CA VAL A 122 -5.98 -1.15 -15.96
C VAL A 122 -6.35 -1.57 -17.37
N PRO A 123 -5.88 -2.73 -17.88
CA PRO A 123 -6.26 -3.21 -19.20
C PRO A 123 -7.77 -3.46 -19.25
N THR A 124 -8.38 -3.26 -20.40
CA THR A 124 -9.73 -3.75 -20.65
C THR A 124 -9.74 -5.29 -20.79
N ILE A 125 -10.92 -5.91 -20.70
CA ILE A 125 -11.04 -7.40 -20.80
C ILE A 125 -10.42 -7.93 -22.09
N GLU A 126 -10.46 -7.14 -23.17
CA GLU A 126 -9.91 -7.46 -24.49
C GLU A 126 -8.57 -6.74 -24.76
N GLY A 127 -7.88 -6.32 -23.67
CA GLY A 127 -6.65 -5.56 -23.79
C GLY A 127 -5.48 -6.35 -24.37
N THR A 128 -4.57 -5.65 -25.02
CA THR A 128 -3.34 -6.22 -25.54
C THR A 128 -2.31 -6.37 -24.41
N ALA A 129 -1.59 -7.48 -24.40
CA ALA A 129 -0.46 -7.69 -23.49
C ALA A 129 0.59 -6.58 -23.65
N SER A 130 1.11 -6.06 -22.55
CA SER A 130 2.13 -5.02 -22.54
C SER A 130 3.53 -5.61 -22.33
N ALA A 131 4.54 -5.06 -22.99
CA ALA A 131 5.93 -5.39 -22.72
C ALA A 131 6.40 -4.89 -21.33
N SER A 132 5.72 -3.90 -20.75
CA SER A 132 5.99 -3.35 -19.42
C SER A 132 4.84 -3.63 -18.47
N SER A 133 5.15 -3.87 -17.20
CA SER A 133 4.18 -3.95 -16.10
C SER A 133 4.02 -2.62 -15.35
N THR A 134 4.76 -1.58 -15.75
CA THR A 134 4.78 -0.29 -15.05
C THR A 134 3.43 0.40 -15.12
N THR A 135 2.99 0.94 -13.99
CA THR A 135 1.85 1.85 -13.88
C THR A 135 2.31 3.05 -13.07
N THR A 136 1.96 4.24 -13.54
CA THR A 136 2.12 5.49 -12.79
C THR A 136 0.75 6.13 -12.64
N LEU A 137 0.39 6.53 -11.43
CA LEU A 137 -0.91 7.10 -11.11
C LEU A 137 -0.83 8.13 -9.99
N TRP A 138 -1.80 9.01 -9.97
CA TRP A 138 -2.14 9.83 -8.82
C TRP A 138 -3.27 9.17 -8.04
N VAL A 139 -3.22 9.27 -6.72
CA VAL A 139 -4.26 8.74 -5.84
C VAL A 139 -4.42 9.62 -4.60
N ARG A 140 -5.67 9.80 -4.19
CA ARG A 140 -6.04 10.36 -2.87
C ARG A 140 -7.31 9.69 -2.37
N ASN A 141 -7.61 9.87 -1.08
CA ASN A 141 -8.89 9.41 -0.54
C ASN A 141 -10.07 10.13 -1.21
N ASN A 142 -11.19 9.45 -1.31
CA ASN A 142 -12.46 10.00 -1.77
C ASN A 142 -13.58 9.66 -0.76
N PRO A 143 -14.18 10.65 -0.04
CA PRO A 143 -13.88 12.08 -0.15
C PRO A 143 -12.45 12.43 0.31
N PRO A 144 -11.89 13.56 -0.17
CA PRO A 144 -10.56 14.00 0.25
C PRO A 144 -10.47 14.17 1.78
N ARG A 145 -9.42 13.61 2.38
CA ARG A 145 -9.09 13.76 3.79
C ARG A 145 -7.57 13.84 3.96
N PRO A 146 -7.06 14.49 5.04
CA PRO A 146 -5.64 14.53 5.30
C PRO A 146 -5.00 13.14 5.28
N LEU A 147 -3.82 13.05 4.69
CA LEU A 147 -3.01 11.84 4.69
C LEU A 147 -2.55 11.54 6.12
N ASP A 148 -2.59 10.27 6.49
CA ASP A 148 -2.00 9.73 7.70
C ASP A 148 -1.25 8.42 7.35
N PHE A 149 -0.52 7.86 8.29
CA PHE A 149 0.23 6.62 8.06
C PHE A 149 -0.66 5.43 7.71
N ALA A 150 -1.87 5.36 8.26
CA ALA A 150 -2.83 4.31 7.92
C ALA A 150 -3.32 4.46 6.47
N ALA A 151 -3.65 5.68 6.04
CA ALA A 151 -4.01 5.97 4.65
C ALA A 151 -2.85 5.68 3.69
N LEU A 152 -1.62 6.09 4.05
CA LEU A 152 -0.42 5.80 3.24
C LEU A 152 -0.16 4.29 3.16
N THR A 153 -0.43 3.53 4.23
CA THR A 153 -0.36 2.06 4.22
C THR A 153 -1.34 1.48 3.20
N ALA A 154 -2.60 1.95 3.19
CA ALA A 154 -3.59 1.50 2.21
C ALA A 154 -3.18 1.84 0.78
N VAL A 155 -2.65 3.06 0.55
CA VAL A 155 -2.14 3.49 -0.75
C VAL A 155 -0.94 2.65 -1.20
N GLY A 156 -0.14 2.09 -0.27
CA GLY A 156 0.94 1.17 -0.58
C GLY A 156 0.52 -0.10 -1.33
N ASP A 157 -0.78 -0.45 -1.28
CA ASP A 157 -1.39 -1.60 -1.96
C ASP A 157 -2.35 -1.21 -3.12
N ILE A 158 -2.37 0.06 -3.52
CA ILE A 158 -3.37 0.60 -4.45
C ILE A 158 -3.29 0.05 -5.88
N PHE A 159 -2.15 -0.50 -6.24
CA PHE A 159 -1.90 -0.95 -7.61
C PHE A 159 -2.54 -2.30 -7.90
N TYR A 160 -3.26 -2.39 -9.02
CA TYR A 160 -3.81 -3.66 -9.50
C TYR A 160 -2.69 -4.69 -9.80
N PRO A 161 -2.97 -6.00 -9.83
CA PRO A 161 -1.95 -7.04 -10.07
C PRO A 161 -1.20 -6.85 -11.39
N ARG A 162 0.13 -6.78 -11.34
CA ARG A 162 0.98 -6.49 -12.50
C ARG A 162 0.81 -7.48 -13.65
N VAL A 163 0.40 -8.72 -13.32
CA VAL A 163 0.13 -9.76 -14.32
C VAL A 163 -0.99 -9.36 -15.28
N PHE A 164 -1.98 -8.55 -14.84
CA PHE A 164 -3.07 -8.11 -15.70
C PHE A 164 -2.55 -7.27 -16.88
N ARG A 165 -1.64 -6.34 -16.62
CA ARG A 165 -1.02 -5.53 -17.66
C ARG A 165 -0.11 -6.37 -18.55
N ARG A 166 0.67 -7.29 -17.98
CA ARG A 166 1.60 -8.15 -18.73
C ARG A 166 0.88 -9.11 -19.65
N ARG A 167 -0.27 -9.63 -19.23
CA ARG A 167 -1.06 -10.61 -20.00
C ARG A 167 -2.21 -9.96 -20.78
N GLY A 168 -2.56 -8.69 -20.50
CA GLY A 168 -3.70 -8.00 -21.09
C GLY A 168 -5.07 -8.61 -20.70
N GLN A 169 -5.13 -9.31 -19.59
CA GLN A 169 -6.34 -10.02 -19.13
C GLN A 169 -6.40 -10.11 -17.60
N PHE A 170 -7.61 -10.19 -17.08
CA PHE A 170 -7.83 -10.42 -15.65
C PHE A 170 -7.65 -11.90 -15.33
N LEU A 171 -6.85 -12.17 -14.31
CA LEU A 171 -6.57 -13.50 -13.81
C LEU A 171 -6.84 -13.56 -12.30
N PRO A 172 -7.26 -14.71 -11.74
CA PRO A 172 -7.26 -14.85 -10.29
C PRO A 172 -5.87 -14.59 -9.72
N ALA A 173 -5.78 -13.58 -8.86
CA ALA A 173 -4.52 -13.17 -8.23
C ALA A 173 -4.80 -12.68 -6.81
N GLY A 174 -3.81 -12.83 -5.93
CA GLY A 174 -3.90 -12.38 -4.54
C GLY A 174 -2.52 -12.15 -3.94
N THR A 175 -2.41 -11.08 -3.16
CA THR A 175 -1.19 -10.76 -2.42
C THR A 175 -0.97 -11.78 -1.31
N VAL A 176 0.23 -12.33 -1.24
CA VAL A 176 0.66 -13.25 -0.19
C VAL A 176 1.30 -12.47 0.95
N THR A 177 2.19 -11.54 0.60
CA THR A 177 2.86 -10.68 1.55
C THR A 177 3.04 -9.28 0.99
N LEU A 178 2.96 -8.29 1.88
CA LEU A 178 3.17 -6.86 1.60
C LEU A 178 4.13 -6.30 2.65
N THR A 179 5.22 -5.69 2.21
CA THR A 179 6.11 -4.91 3.08
C THR A 179 6.08 -3.45 2.66
N ILE A 180 5.95 -2.55 3.63
CA ILE A 180 6.00 -1.10 3.41
C ILE A 180 7.11 -0.52 4.29
N TYR A 181 7.96 0.30 3.70
CA TYR A 181 8.93 1.15 4.38
C TYR A 181 8.48 2.58 4.27
N PHE A 182 8.27 3.24 5.40
CA PHE A 182 7.87 4.63 5.48
C PHE A 182 9.12 5.51 5.53
N HIS A 183 9.26 6.42 4.57
CA HIS A 183 10.38 7.35 4.49
C HIS A 183 10.03 8.69 5.14
N ALA A 184 8.79 9.15 4.94
CA ALA A 184 8.33 10.42 5.48
C ALA A 184 8.16 10.40 7.00
N SER A 185 8.46 11.52 7.63
CA SER A 185 8.10 11.83 9.02
C SER A 185 6.61 12.16 9.17
N GLY A 186 6.10 12.21 10.41
CA GLY A 186 4.73 12.67 10.68
C GLY A 186 4.46 14.09 10.18
N ASP A 187 5.46 14.99 10.25
CA ASP A 187 5.35 16.37 9.75
C ASP A 187 5.23 16.41 8.23
N GLU A 188 6.02 15.60 7.49
CA GLU A 188 5.94 15.49 6.03
C GLU A 188 4.62 14.87 5.57
N ILE A 189 4.09 13.88 6.29
CA ILE A 189 2.75 13.32 6.06
C ILE A 189 1.69 14.40 6.27
N THR A 190 1.79 15.17 7.34
CA THR A 190 0.87 16.28 7.63
C THR A 190 0.95 17.35 6.55
N ALA A 191 2.15 17.71 6.09
CA ALA A 191 2.38 18.68 5.03
C ALA A 191 1.81 18.24 3.66
N ALA A 192 1.72 16.92 3.39
CA ALA A 192 1.07 16.40 2.19
C ALA A 192 -0.45 16.70 2.17
N GLY A 193 -1.06 16.90 3.33
CA GLY A 193 -2.46 17.30 3.45
C GLY A 193 -3.43 16.28 2.84
N ALA A 194 -4.48 16.79 2.16
CA ALA A 194 -5.48 15.98 1.47
C ALA A 194 -5.22 15.90 -0.06
N ASP A 195 -4.01 16.22 -0.48
CA ASP A 195 -3.62 16.24 -1.89
C ASP A 195 -3.31 14.83 -2.42
N TYR A 196 -3.02 14.75 -3.70
CA TYR A 196 -2.68 13.50 -4.35
C TYR A 196 -1.28 12.99 -3.95
N VAL A 197 -1.18 11.69 -3.85
CA VAL A 197 0.06 10.92 -3.80
C VAL A 197 0.37 10.42 -5.21
N LEU A 198 1.57 10.68 -5.70
CA LEU A 198 2.09 10.07 -6.93
C LEU A 198 2.63 8.69 -6.59
N GLY A 199 2.22 7.69 -7.36
CA GLY A 199 2.74 6.35 -7.20
C GLY A 199 3.19 5.75 -8.51
N THR A 200 4.28 4.98 -8.49
CA THR A 200 4.68 4.13 -9.61
C THR A 200 4.97 2.72 -9.13
N ALA A 201 4.49 1.72 -9.87
CA ALA A 201 4.70 0.31 -9.53
C ALA A 201 5.07 -0.51 -10.75
N ARG A 202 5.92 -1.53 -10.54
CA ARG A 202 6.29 -2.52 -11.55
C ARG A 202 6.61 -3.88 -10.91
N ALA A 203 6.56 -4.94 -11.72
CA ALA A 203 7.15 -6.24 -11.37
C ALA A 203 8.52 -6.39 -12.03
N HIS A 204 9.39 -7.16 -11.42
CA HIS A 204 10.68 -7.54 -12.00
C HIS A 204 10.61 -8.94 -12.62
N GLN A 205 9.89 -9.85 -11.97
CA GLN A 205 9.83 -11.25 -12.38
C GLN A 205 8.42 -11.83 -12.30
N PHE A 206 8.02 -12.59 -13.32
CA PHE A 206 6.84 -13.44 -13.33
C PHE A 206 7.30 -14.88 -13.51
N THR A 207 7.03 -15.73 -12.54
CA THR A 207 7.50 -17.12 -12.58
C THR A 207 6.65 -18.05 -11.72
N ARG A 208 6.35 -19.23 -12.22
CA ARG A 208 5.75 -20.34 -11.47
C ARG A 208 4.50 -19.95 -10.67
N GLY A 209 3.63 -19.12 -11.25
CA GLY A 209 2.38 -18.68 -10.61
C GLY A 209 2.56 -17.54 -9.62
N TYR A 210 3.72 -16.87 -9.59
CA TYR A 210 3.99 -15.72 -8.72
C TYR A 210 4.63 -14.58 -9.49
N PHE A 211 4.49 -13.37 -8.95
CA PHE A 211 5.27 -12.20 -9.34
C PHE A 211 5.56 -11.32 -8.11
N ASP A 212 6.66 -10.58 -8.19
CA ASP A 212 6.93 -9.50 -7.25
C ASP A 212 6.33 -8.20 -7.77
N GLN A 213 6.02 -7.28 -6.86
CA GLN A 213 5.65 -5.91 -7.19
C GLN A 213 6.40 -4.96 -6.28
N THR A 214 7.09 -3.99 -6.87
CA THR A 214 7.67 -2.86 -6.15
C THR A 214 6.91 -1.60 -6.49
N ALA A 215 6.58 -0.79 -5.49
CA ALA A 215 5.99 0.53 -5.68
C ALA A 215 6.74 1.60 -4.90
N HIS A 216 6.75 2.80 -5.44
CA HIS A 216 7.31 4.00 -4.82
C HIS A 216 6.22 5.06 -4.78
N LEU A 217 6.13 5.78 -3.67
CA LEU A 217 5.10 6.77 -3.39
C LEU A 217 5.74 8.11 -3.01
N TRP A 218 5.25 9.19 -3.62
CA TRP A 218 5.69 10.56 -3.35
C TRP A 218 4.49 11.47 -3.09
N SER A 219 4.71 12.53 -2.31
CA SER A 219 3.75 13.63 -2.26
C SER A 219 3.65 14.31 -3.63
N ARG A 220 2.63 15.15 -3.84
CA ARG A 220 2.53 15.95 -5.07
C ARG A 220 3.74 16.86 -5.26
N GLY A 221 4.37 17.30 -4.18
CA GLY A 221 5.60 18.08 -4.19
C GLY A 221 6.89 17.28 -4.45
N GLY A 222 6.80 15.95 -4.61
CA GLY A 222 7.95 15.08 -4.89
C GLY A 222 8.70 14.56 -3.66
N THR A 223 8.21 14.82 -2.44
CA THR A 223 8.77 14.23 -1.21
C THR A 223 8.55 12.72 -1.20
N PRO A 224 9.60 11.88 -1.05
CA PRO A 224 9.44 10.44 -0.92
C PRO A 224 8.64 10.09 0.35
N LEU A 225 7.50 9.41 0.20
CA LEU A 225 6.63 9.04 1.32
C LEU A 225 6.87 7.61 1.79
N ALA A 226 6.83 6.66 0.87
CA ALA A 226 7.01 5.25 1.18
C ALA A 226 7.43 4.44 -0.04
N THR A 227 8.00 3.26 0.22
CA THR A 227 8.14 2.18 -0.77
C THR A 227 7.38 0.96 -0.28
N SER A 228 6.77 0.21 -1.21
CA SER A 228 6.14 -1.07 -0.91
C SER A 228 6.66 -2.18 -1.79
N HIS A 229 6.73 -3.39 -1.22
CA HIS A 229 7.10 -4.61 -1.91
C HIS A 229 6.04 -5.67 -1.65
N GLN A 230 5.57 -6.32 -2.71
CA GLN A 230 4.59 -7.38 -2.61
C GLN A 230 5.08 -8.64 -3.31
N TYR A 231 4.63 -9.79 -2.81
CA TYR A 231 4.69 -11.04 -3.53
C TYR A 231 3.27 -11.55 -3.74
N VAL A 232 2.91 -11.77 -4.99
CA VAL A 232 1.53 -12.00 -5.42
C VAL A 232 1.45 -13.32 -6.17
N TYR A 233 0.52 -14.20 -5.81
CA TYR A 233 0.22 -15.38 -6.60
C TYR A 233 -0.78 -15.07 -7.71
N PHE A 234 -0.75 -15.83 -8.80
CA PHE A 234 -1.76 -15.81 -9.85
C PHE A 234 -1.99 -17.19 -10.44
N LYS A 235 -3.20 -17.39 -10.99
CA LYS A 235 -3.60 -18.63 -11.67
C LYS A 235 -3.88 -18.29 -13.15
N GLY A 236 -3.24 -18.99 -14.08
CA GLY A 236 -3.42 -18.81 -15.50
C GLY A 236 -2.31 -19.46 -16.33
#